data_85aca4c912f5ae49687d7d64d5c0af9c
#
_entry.id   85aca4c912f5ae49687d7d64d5c0af9c
#
_cell.length_a   1.000
_cell.length_b   1.000
_cell.length_c   1.000
_cell.angle_alpha   90.00
_cell.angle_beta   90.00
_cell.angle_gamma   90.00
#
_symmetry.space_group_name_H-M   'P 1'
#
loop_
_entity.id
_entity.type
_entity.pdbx_description
1 polymer ?
#
loop_
_entity_poly.entity_id
_entity_poly.type
_entity_poly.pdbx_seq_one_letter_code
_entity_poly.pdbx_strand_id
1 'polypeptide(L)'
;NPPFKGSLDESNINPPLLKMVKTKKTELLFVAHILRALKLGGRAAVIVPDGVLFGSSTAHQQLRKTLIENNQLEGIISLPSGVFKPYAGVSTAILLFTKGGSTERVWFYDVQADGYSLDDKRTLLKGEGSNDLPDVVAQWKAYRKLVLVNATAEEITAQFGDKYKKAFVVDAQEIIANKFDFSINRYKKVAHETVEYADP
;
A
#
# COMPACT_ATOMS: atom_id res chain seq x y z
N ASN A 1 5.53 12.07 -1.63
CA ASN A 1 6.73 11.35 -2.04
C ASN A 1 7.90 11.68 -1.09
N PRO A 2 7.90 11.12 0.12
CA PRO A 2 9.00 11.32 1.07
C PRO A 2 10.27 10.56 0.63
N PRO A 3 11.44 10.84 1.25
CA PRO A 3 12.65 10.06 1.02
C PRO A 3 12.43 8.58 1.34
N PHE A 4 12.89 7.68 0.44
CA PHE A 4 12.70 6.23 0.60
C PHE A 4 13.69 5.60 1.59
N LYS A 5 14.77 6.29 1.90
CA LYS A 5 15.80 5.85 2.82
C LYS A 5 16.48 7.04 3.46
N GLY A 6 16.75 6.96 4.73
CA GLY A 6 17.50 7.95 5.49
C GLY A 6 17.37 7.72 6.99
N SER A 7 18.19 8.44 7.74
CA SER A 7 18.15 8.43 9.21
C SER A 7 18.42 9.83 9.73
N LEU A 8 17.71 10.19 10.77
CA LEU A 8 17.93 11.43 11.53
C LEU A 8 18.51 11.12 12.91
N ASP A 9 19.31 12.04 13.43
CA ASP A 9 19.67 11.97 14.84
C ASP A 9 18.45 12.25 15.71
N GLU A 10 18.32 11.50 16.80
CA GLU A 10 17.14 11.56 17.67
C GLU A 10 16.91 12.96 18.25
N SER A 11 17.98 13.69 18.52
CA SER A 11 17.95 15.09 18.96
C SER A 11 17.28 16.05 17.96
N ASN A 12 17.27 15.69 16.68
CA ASN A 12 16.67 16.48 15.60
C ASN A 12 15.22 16.06 15.29
N ILE A 13 14.68 15.06 16.00
CA ILE A 13 13.33 14.57 15.81
C ILE A 13 12.40 15.19 16.83
N ASN A 14 11.30 15.76 16.37
CA ASN A 14 10.29 16.32 17.26
C ASN A 14 9.78 15.26 18.27
N PRO A 15 9.84 15.49 19.60
CA PRO A 15 9.46 14.52 20.62
C PRO A 15 8.06 13.90 20.45
N PRO A 16 7.01 14.64 20.07
CA PRO A 16 5.72 14.06 19.73
C PRO A 16 5.72 13.02 18.61
N LEU A 17 6.63 13.11 17.62
CA LEU A 17 6.77 12.07 16.57
C LEU A 17 7.41 10.82 17.15
N LEU A 18 8.42 10.95 18.01
CA LEU A 18 9.05 9.82 18.70
C LEU A 18 8.08 9.08 19.61
N LYS A 19 7.08 9.76 20.19
CA LYS A 19 6.00 9.12 20.96
C LYS A 19 5.08 8.29 20.07
N MET A 20 4.84 8.72 18.82
CA MET A 20 4.03 7.95 17.86
C MET A 20 4.79 6.75 17.31
N VAL A 21 6.05 6.97 16.90
CA VAL A 21 6.89 5.95 16.27
C VAL A 21 8.33 6.16 16.72
N LYS A 22 8.81 5.28 17.60
CA LYS A 22 10.19 5.35 18.11
C LYS A 22 11.17 4.83 17.07
N THR A 23 11.63 5.72 16.19
CA THR A 23 12.54 5.41 15.09
C THR A 23 13.36 6.61 14.66
N LYS A 24 14.50 6.34 14.02
CA LYS A 24 15.33 7.34 13.31
C LYS A 24 15.12 7.29 11.80
N LYS A 25 14.40 6.29 11.29
CA LYS A 25 14.19 6.06 9.85
C LYS A 25 13.24 7.10 9.26
N THR A 26 13.72 7.82 8.25
CA THR A 26 12.98 8.93 7.64
C THR A 26 11.66 8.49 7.01
N GLU A 27 11.62 7.35 6.34
CA GLU A 27 10.41 6.83 5.69
C GLU A 27 9.25 6.61 6.66
N LEU A 28 9.52 6.14 7.88
CA LEU A 28 8.51 5.97 8.93
C LEU A 28 8.11 7.31 9.57
N LEU A 29 9.12 8.17 9.82
CA LEU A 29 8.89 9.48 10.42
C LEU A 29 8.03 10.38 9.53
N PHE A 30 8.20 10.32 8.20
CA PHE A 30 7.39 11.09 7.27
C PHE A 30 5.93 10.65 7.26
N VAL A 31 5.63 9.36 7.29
CA VAL A 31 4.24 8.87 7.38
C VAL A 31 3.60 9.31 8.71
N ALA A 32 4.33 9.16 9.82
CA ALA A 32 3.87 9.62 11.13
C ALA A 32 3.66 11.15 11.18
N HIS A 33 4.56 11.91 10.54
CA HIS A 33 4.45 13.37 10.45
C HIS A 33 3.23 13.80 9.63
N ILE A 34 3.01 13.20 8.45
CA ILE A 34 1.84 13.46 7.60
C ILE A 34 0.57 13.16 8.40
N LEU A 35 0.49 11.99 9.03
CA LEU A 35 -0.66 11.60 9.84
C LEU A 35 -0.92 12.61 10.97
N ARG A 36 0.13 13.12 11.62
CA ARG A 36 0.00 14.13 12.66
C ARG A 36 -0.46 15.47 12.10
N ALA A 37 0.04 15.90 10.94
CA ALA A 37 -0.28 17.20 10.33
C ALA A 37 -1.70 17.28 9.78
N LEU A 38 -2.30 16.15 9.40
CA LEU A 38 -3.67 16.11 8.93
C LEU A 38 -4.66 16.54 10.03
N LYS A 39 -5.71 17.24 9.63
CA LYS A 39 -6.91 17.43 10.45
C LYS A 39 -7.72 16.12 10.48
N LEU A 40 -8.59 15.96 11.47
CA LEU A 40 -9.54 14.86 11.51
C LEU A 40 -10.38 14.85 10.21
N GLY A 41 -10.55 13.68 9.59
CA GLY A 41 -11.14 13.54 8.26
C GLY A 41 -10.24 13.95 7.10
N GLY A 42 -9.03 14.48 7.36
CA GLY A 42 -8.04 14.81 6.33
C GLY A 42 -7.45 13.54 5.69
N ARG A 43 -7.21 13.59 4.38
CA ARG A 43 -6.79 12.45 3.57
C ARG A 43 -5.36 12.61 3.07
N ALA A 44 -4.68 11.49 2.91
CA ALA A 44 -3.35 11.43 2.33
C ALA A 44 -3.21 10.28 1.33
N ALA A 45 -2.36 10.52 0.32
CA ALA A 45 -1.81 9.52 -0.57
C ALA A 45 -0.28 9.63 -0.50
N VAL A 46 0.40 8.62 0.02
CA VAL A 46 1.83 8.69 0.31
C VAL A 46 2.55 7.52 -0.33
N ILE A 47 3.56 7.83 -1.15
CA ILE A 47 4.44 6.80 -1.70
C ILE A 47 5.46 6.42 -0.62
N VAL A 48 5.59 5.11 -0.38
CA VAL A 48 6.52 4.54 0.59
C VAL A 48 7.29 3.36 -0.02
N PRO A 49 8.52 3.09 0.42
CA PRO A 49 9.20 1.86 0.04
C PRO A 49 8.54 0.65 0.72
N ASP A 50 8.61 -0.51 0.08
CA ASP A 50 8.02 -1.77 0.57
C ASP A 50 8.39 -2.12 2.02
N GLY A 51 9.58 -1.73 2.47
CA GLY A 51 9.99 -1.93 3.85
C GLY A 51 9.03 -1.36 4.90
N VAL A 52 8.25 -0.33 4.55
CA VAL A 52 7.20 0.21 5.43
C VAL A 52 6.05 -0.79 5.57
N LEU A 53 5.75 -1.56 4.52
CA LEU A 53 4.61 -2.48 4.46
C LEU A 53 4.81 -3.72 5.33
N PHE A 54 6.02 -4.28 5.37
CA PHE A 54 6.30 -5.56 6.02
C PHE A 54 7.46 -5.54 7.02
N GLY A 55 8.15 -4.41 7.19
CA GLY A 55 9.27 -4.31 8.14
C GLY A 55 8.88 -4.86 9.53
N SER A 56 9.79 -5.63 10.14
CA SER A 56 9.52 -6.39 11.38
C SER A 56 9.83 -5.62 12.67
N SER A 57 10.51 -4.46 12.59
CA SER A 57 10.80 -3.70 13.82
C SER A 57 9.54 -3.19 14.49
N THR A 58 9.61 -2.99 15.81
CA THR A 58 8.51 -2.44 16.62
C THR A 58 7.96 -1.14 16.03
N ALA A 59 8.83 -0.27 15.51
CA ALA A 59 8.42 0.99 14.90
C ALA A 59 7.56 0.80 13.63
N HIS A 60 7.93 -0.16 12.75
CA HIS A 60 7.13 -0.50 11.58
C HIS A 60 5.75 -1.03 11.98
N GLN A 61 5.72 -1.99 12.90
CA GLN A 61 4.47 -2.58 13.38
C GLN A 61 3.58 -1.54 14.06
N GLN A 62 4.15 -0.68 14.91
CA GLN A 62 3.41 0.38 15.60
C GLN A 62 2.78 1.37 14.60
N LEU A 63 3.51 1.78 13.57
CA LEU A 63 2.98 2.68 12.54
C LEU A 63 1.79 2.05 11.81
N ARG A 64 1.95 0.80 11.34
CA ARG A 64 0.89 0.07 10.64
C ARG A 64 -0.33 -0.18 11.52
N LYS A 65 -0.09 -0.56 12.80
CA LYS A 65 -1.16 -0.68 13.80
C LYS A 65 -1.93 0.62 13.95
N THR A 66 -1.23 1.75 14.07
CA THR A 66 -1.85 3.08 14.17
C THR A 66 -2.70 3.42 12.96
N LEU A 67 -2.25 3.05 11.75
CA LEU A 67 -3.00 3.29 10.51
C LEU A 67 -4.30 2.47 10.46
N ILE A 68 -4.30 1.22 10.95
CA ILE A 68 -5.47 0.33 10.94
C ILE A 68 -6.44 0.64 12.07
N GLU A 69 -5.95 0.79 13.31
CA GLU A 69 -6.82 0.84 14.50
C GLU A 69 -7.32 2.26 14.82
N ASN A 70 -6.52 3.28 14.53
CA ASN A 70 -6.83 4.66 14.92
C ASN A 70 -7.13 5.58 13.72
N ASN A 71 -7.08 5.03 12.51
CA ASN A 71 -7.32 5.76 11.28
C ASN A 71 -8.01 4.85 10.26
N GLN A 72 -8.37 5.40 9.11
CA GLN A 72 -8.92 4.64 8.01
C GLN A 72 -7.84 4.44 6.96
N LEU A 73 -7.17 3.27 6.97
CA LEU A 73 -6.35 2.84 5.84
C LEU A 73 -7.30 2.37 4.73
N GLU A 74 -7.50 3.21 3.73
CA GLU A 74 -8.50 2.99 2.69
C GLU A 74 -7.98 2.08 1.58
N GLY A 75 -6.68 2.20 1.22
CA GLY A 75 -6.12 1.40 0.13
C GLY A 75 -4.60 1.36 0.11
N ILE A 76 -4.09 0.34 -0.56
CA ILE A 76 -2.67 0.11 -0.82
C ILE A 76 -2.51 -0.25 -2.30
N ILE A 77 -1.73 0.56 -3.02
CA ILE A 77 -1.41 0.33 -4.42
C ILE A 77 0.06 -0.10 -4.47
N SER A 78 0.30 -1.37 -4.77
CA SER A 78 1.65 -1.91 -4.93
C SER A 78 2.21 -1.52 -6.30
N LEU A 79 3.43 -1.02 -6.33
CA LEU A 79 4.15 -0.63 -7.53
C LEU A 79 5.39 -1.53 -7.71
N PRO A 80 5.67 -2.02 -8.92
CA PRO A 80 6.81 -2.89 -9.15
C PRO A 80 8.15 -2.16 -8.94
N SER A 81 9.22 -2.93 -8.71
CA SER A 81 10.56 -2.38 -8.66
C SER A 81 10.91 -1.71 -10.00
N GLY A 82 11.69 -0.62 -9.93
CA GLY A 82 12.11 0.11 -11.12
C GLY A 82 11.23 1.28 -11.53
N VAL A 83 10.03 1.45 -10.95
CA VAL A 83 9.15 2.61 -11.24
C VAL A 83 9.85 3.96 -11.00
N PHE A 84 10.72 4.02 -10.00
CA PHE A 84 11.46 5.25 -9.63
C PHE A 84 12.91 5.27 -10.09
N LYS A 85 13.29 4.37 -10.98
CA LYS A 85 14.65 4.42 -11.60
C LYS A 85 14.82 5.71 -12.41
N PRO A 86 16.04 6.25 -12.51
CA PRO A 86 17.28 5.74 -11.90
C PRO A 86 17.47 6.07 -10.41
N TYR A 87 16.56 6.81 -9.78
CA TYR A 87 16.72 7.30 -8.41
C TYR A 87 16.58 6.20 -7.33
N ALA A 88 15.67 5.26 -7.54
CA ALA A 88 15.44 4.13 -6.65
C ALA A 88 14.98 2.90 -7.44
N GLY A 89 15.64 1.77 -7.22
CA GLY A 89 15.29 0.50 -7.85
C GLY A 89 14.37 -0.39 -6.99
N VAL A 90 14.01 0.04 -5.78
CA VAL A 90 13.18 -0.74 -4.85
C VAL A 90 11.70 -0.72 -5.24
N SER A 91 10.98 -1.78 -4.89
CA SER A 91 9.53 -1.79 -4.96
C SER A 91 8.95 -0.77 -3.97
N THR A 92 7.83 -0.20 -4.31
CA THR A 92 7.17 0.84 -3.52
C THR A 92 5.68 0.60 -3.47
N ALA A 93 4.98 1.33 -2.61
CA ALA A 93 3.52 1.36 -2.62
C ALA A 93 2.99 2.76 -2.34
N ILE A 94 1.73 2.98 -2.72
CA ILE A 94 0.98 4.18 -2.33
C ILE A 94 0.03 3.77 -1.21
N LEU A 95 0.18 4.39 -0.04
CA LEU A 95 -0.77 4.27 1.06
C LEU A 95 -1.83 5.36 0.93
N LEU A 96 -3.10 4.97 0.91
CA LEU A 96 -4.25 5.87 0.90
C LEU A 96 -4.92 5.79 2.27
N PHE A 97 -4.96 6.90 3.01
CA PHE A 97 -5.57 6.89 4.34
C PHE A 97 -6.25 8.20 4.72
N THR A 98 -7.22 8.10 5.61
CA THR A 98 -7.92 9.23 6.24
C THR A 98 -7.63 9.24 7.72
N LYS A 99 -7.34 10.41 8.28
CA LYS A 99 -7.10 10.56 9.72
C LYS A 99 -8.38 10.39 10.54
N GLY A 100 -8.33 9.55 11.56
CA GLY A 100 -9.43 9.22 12.46
C GLY A 100 -10.31 8.08 11.95
N GLY A 101 -11.20 7.63 12.79
CA GLY A 101 -12.03 6.45 12.55
C GLY A 101 -11.28 5.14 12.78
N SER A 102 -11.75 4.10 12.15
CA SER A 102 -11.13 2.76 12.16
C SER A 102 -11.24 2.14 10.77
N THR A 103 -10.36 1.21 10.49
CA THR A 103 -10.35 0.48 9.22
C THR A 103 -11.21 -0.77 9.33
N GLU A 104 -12.20 -0.95 8.45
CA GLU A 104 -12.96 -2.19 8.34
C GLU A 104 -12.34 -3.13 7.32
N ARG A 105 -11.96 -2.59 6.16
CA ARG A 105 -11.28 -3.30 5.08
C ARG A 105 -10.37 -2.38 4.30
N VAL A 106 -9.36 -2.96 3.65
CA VAL A 106 -8.37 -2.26 2.84
C VAL A 106 -8.49 -2.74 1.40
N TRP A 107 -8.58 -1.80 0.46
CA TRP A 107 -8.52 -2.09 -0.96
C TRP A 107 -7.07 -2.21 -1.41
N PHE A 108 -6.74 -3.28 -2.13
CA PHE A 108 -5.42 -3.52 -2.70
C PHE A 108 -5.46 -3.46 -4.21
N TYR A 109 -4.39 -2.97 -4.80
CA TYR A 109 -4.16 -3.06 -6.24
C TYR A 109 -2.71 -3.41 -6.55
N ASP A 110 -2.51 -4.39 -7.43
CA ASP A 110 -1.21 -4.86 -7.89
C ASP A 110 -0.90 -4.27 -9.26
N VAL A 111 -0.12 -3.17 -9.28
CA VAL A 111 0.38 -2.57 -10.52
C VAL A 111 1.55 -3.41 -11.04
N GLN A 112 1.45 -3.88 -12.27
CA GLN A 112 2.49 -4.65 -12.95
C GLN A 112 3.24 -3.81 -13.97
N ALA A 113 2.59 -2.78 -14.53
CA ALA A 113 3.16 -1.88 -15.53
C ALA A 113 2.64 -0.45 -15.32
N ASP A 114 3.53 0.53 -15.43
CA ASP A 114 3.22 1.95 -15.24
C ASP A 114 3.35 2.78 -16.53
N GLY A 115 3.43 2.12 -17.67
CA GLY A 115 3.57 2.75 -18.98
C GLY A 115 5.01 2.93 -19.45
N TYR A 116 5.99 2.54 -18.63
CA TYR A 116 7.41 2.68 -18.95
C TYR A 116 8.18 1.38 -18.68
N SER A 117 9.32 1.20 -19.36
CA SER A 117 10.25 0.11 -19.04
C SER A 117 10.74 0.26 -17.58
N LEU A 118 10.96 -0.86 -16.90
CA LEU A 118 11.41 -0.88 -15.50
C LEU A 118 12.96 -0.87 -15.37
N ASP A 119 13.66 -0.54 -16.46
CA ASP A 119 15.10 -0.30 -16.50
C ASP A 119 15.45 1.18 -16.22
N ASP A 120 16.74 1.51 -16.21
CA ASP A 120 17.22 2.87 -15.90
C ASP A 120 16.84 3.92 -16.96
N LYS A 121 16.50 3.48 -18.18
CA LYS A 121 16.12 4.40 -19.27
C LYS A 121 14.67 4.88 -19.17
N ARG A 122 13.82 4.12 -18.52
CA ARG A 122 12.39 4.44 -18.36
C ARG A 122 11.75 4.83 -19.70
N THR A 123 11.93 3.96 -20.70
CA THR A 123 11.39 4.19 -22.06
C THR A 123 9.87 3.98 -22.05
N LEU A 124 9.14 4.91 -22.66
CA LEU A 124 7.69 4.81 -22.82
C LEU A 124 7.31 3.54 -23.60
N LEU A 125 6.49 2.72 -22.98
CA LEU A 125 5.92 1.51 -23.59
C LEU A 125 4.56 1.84 -24.23
N LYS A 126 4.28 1.17 -25.36
CA LYS A 126 3.02 1.29 -26.10
C LYS A 126 2.38 -0.08 -26.21
N GLY A 127 1.05 -0.12 -26.27
CA GLY A 127 0.28 -1.34 -26.44
C GLY A 127 -0.59 -1.67 -25.21
N GLU A 128 -1.47 -2.62 -25.40
CA GLU A 128 -2.38 -3.11 -24.37
C GLU A 128 -1.58 -3.76 -23.22
N GLY A 129 -1.98 -3.52 -21.98
CA GLY A 129 -1.31 -4.08 -20.80
C GLY A 129 -0.01 -3.37 -20.40
N SER A 130 0.47 -2.36 -21.16
CA SER A 130 1.71 -1.65 -20.83
C SER A 130 1.54 -0.63 -19.68
N ASN A 131 0.31 -0.28 -19.29
CA ASN A 131 0.03 0.72 -18.27
C ASN A 131 -1.24 0.42 -17.48
N ASP A 132 -1.09 0.07 -16.22
CA ASP A 132 -2.19 -0.22 -15.30
C ASP A 132 -2.78 1.03 -14.63
N LEU A 133 -2.10 2.18 -14.69
CA LEU A 133 -2.52 3.37 -13.92
C LEU A 133 -3.95 3.85 -14.25
N PRO A 134 -4.41 3.84 -15.52
CA PRO A 134 -5.82 4.16 -15.82
C PRO A 134 -6.79 3.19 -15.15
N ASP A 135 -6.48 1.88 -15.11
CA ASP A 135 -7.31 0.88 -14.44
C ASP A 135 -7.29 1.05 -12.92
N VAL A 136 -6.13 1.35 -12.32
CA VAL A 136 -6.05 1.71 -10.87
C VAL A 136 -7.08 2.78 -10.53
N VAL A 137 -7.13 3.86 -11.31
CA VAL A 137 -8.05 4.99 -11.09
C VAL A 137 -9.51 4.55 -11.27
N ALA A 138 -9.80 3.74 -12.29
CA ALA A 138 -11.15 3.24 -12.56
C ALA A 138 -11.64 2.33 -11.43
N GLN A 139 -10.83 1.35 -11.01
CA GLN A 139 -11.14 0.41 -9.92
C GLN A 139 -11.26 1.10 -8.57
N TRP A 140 -10.37 2.07 -8.29
CA TRP A 140 -10.48 2.89 -7.08
C TRP A 140 -11.78 3.69 -7.03
N LYS A 141 -12.16 4.34 -8.13
CA LYS A 141 -13.45 5.06 -8.21
C LYS A 141 -14.64 4.13 -8.01
N ALA A 142 -14.61 2.93 -8.60
CA ALA A 142 -15.66 1.92 -8.43
C ALA A 142 -15.77 1.48 -6.96
N TYR A 143 -14.65 1.16 -6.31
CA TYR A 143 -14.62 0.83 -4.89
C TYR A 143 -15.13 1.98 -4.02
N ARG A 144 -14.64 3.20 -4.25
CA ARG A 144 -15.09 4.38 -3.48
C ARG A 144 -16.58 4.66 -3.64
N LYS A 145 -17.17 4.39 -4.81
CA LYS A 145 -18.61 4.52 -5.03
C LYS A 145 -19.38 3.59 -4.10
N LEU A 146 -18.98 2.32 -3.97
CA LEU A 146 -19.60 1.37 -3.06
C LEU A 146 -19.51 1.84 -1.60
N VAL A 147 -18.33 2.32 -1.17
CA VAL A 147 -18.14 2.84 0.18
C VAL A 147 -19.04 4.07 0.46
N LEU A 148 -19.15 4.99 -0.50
CA LEU A 148 -19.97 6.22 -0.36
C LEU A 148 -21.48 5.95 -0.28
N VAL A 149 -21.96 4.87 -0.89
CA VAL A 149 -23.37 4.47 -0.80
C VAL A 149 -23.64 3.50 0.35
N ASN A 150 -22.65 3.28 1.22
CA ASN A 150 -22.71 2.32 2.33
C ASN A 150 -23.10 0.91 1.86
N ALA A 151 -22.52 0.45 0.74
CA ALA A 151 -22.74 -0.90 0.24
C ALA A 151 -22.39 -1.95 1.30
N THR A 152 -23.12 -3.06 1.29
CA THR A 152 -22.89 -4.16 2.25
C THR A 152 -21.54 -4.84 2.01
N ALA A 153 -21.10 -5.63 2.99
CA ALA A 153 -19.87 -6.43 2.86
C ALA A 153 -19.98 -7.41 1.69
N GLU A 154 -21.15 -7.99 1.48
CA GLU A 154 -21.44 -8.94 0.39
C GLU A 154 -21.32 -8.25 -0.97
N GLU A 155 -21.90 -7.05 -1.13
CA GLU A 155 -21.81 -6.28 -2.39
C GLU A 155 -20.37 -5.90 -2.73
N ILE A 156 -19.59 -5.47 -1.73
CA ILE A 156 -18.16 -5.15 -1.91
C ILE A 156 -17.39 -6.41 -2.28
N THR A 157 -17.63 -7.53 -1.57
CA THR A 157 -16.96 -8.81 -1.82
C THR A 157 -17.33 -9.39 -3.17
N ALA A 158 -18.58 -9.24 -3.64
CA ALA A 158 -19.01 -9.68 -4.97
C ALA A 158 -18.17 -9.02 -6.08
N GLN A 159 -17.77 -7.76 -5.91
CA GLN A 159 -16.98 -7.04 -6.91
C GLN A 159 -15.45 -7.18 -6.68
N PHE A 160 -14.99 -7.15 -5.44
CA PHE A 160 -13.58 -7.05 -5.05
C PHE A 160 -13.08 -8.19 -4.15
N GLY A 161 -13.82 -9.27 -3.97
CA GLY A 161 -13.41 -10.40 -3.12
C GLY A 161 -12.42 -11.37 -3.79
N ASP A 162 -12.29 -11.30 -5.10
CA ASP A 162 -11.41 -12.20 -5.86
C ASP A 162 -9.95 -11.78 -5.76
N LYS A 163 -9.18 -12.48 -4.93
CA LYS A 163 -7.77 -12.21 -4.67
C LYS A 163 -6.83 -12.66 -5.81
N TYR A 164 -7.33 -13.26 -6.88
CA TYR A 164 -6.56 -13.54 -8.10
C TYR A 164 -6.48 -12.32 -9.03
N LYS A 165 -7.41 -11.38 -8.90
CA LYS A 165 -7.43 -10.14 -9.69
C LYS A 165 -6.39 -9.13 -9.22
N LYS A 166 -6.12 -8.12 -10.04
CA LYS A 166 -5.23 -6.99 -9.67
C LYS A 166 -5.81 -6.17 -8.53
N ALA A 167 -7.14 -5.93 -8.54
CA ALA A 167 -7.88 -5.18 -7.53
C ALA A 167 -8.70 -6.13 -6.64
N PHE A 168 -8.50 -6.06 -5.32
CA PHE A 168 -9.26 -6.84 -4.34
C PHE A 168 -9.31 -6.15 -2.98
N VAL A 169 -10.15 -6.63 -2.08
CA VAL A 169 -10.24 -6.16 -0.69
C VAL A 169 -9.79 -7.21 0.30
N VAL A 170 -9.29 -6.75 1.43
CA VAL A 170 -8.90 -7.57 2.58
C VAL A 170 -9.53 -6.97 3.83
N ASP A 171 -10.17 -7.78 4.65
CA ASP A 171 -10.74 -7.33 5.92
C ASP A 171 -9.62 -6.94 6.90
N ALA A 172 -9.84 -5.88 7.67
CA ALA A 172 -8.88 -5.41 8.66
C ALA A 172 -8.51 -6.49 9.69
N GLN A 173 -9.46 -7.36 10.05
CA GLN A 173 -9.20 -8.48 10.98
C GLN A 173 -8.18 -9.48 10.39
N GLU A 174 -8.22 -9.75 9.09
CA GLU A 174 -7.21 -10.58 8.42
C GLU A 174 -5.82 -9.93 8.47
N ILE A 175 -5.75 -8.60 8.28
CA ILE A 175 -4.50 -7.84 8.37
C ILE A 175 -3.96 -7.83 9.81
N ILE A 176 -4.81 -7.65 10.80
CA ILE A 176 -4.46 -7.70 12.23
C ILE A 176 -3.91 -9.10 12.59
N ALA A 177 -4.58 -10.17 12.16
CA ALA A 177 -4.16 -11.54 12.37
C ALA A 177 -2.80 -11.84 11.73
N ASN A 178 -2.48 -11.17 10.64
CA ASN A 178 -1.17 -11.23 9.97
C ASN A 178 -0.18 -10.17 10.49
N LYS A 179 -0.30 -9.73 11.76
CA LYS A 179 0.62 -8.81 12.44
C LYS A 179 0.77 -7.46 11.72
N PHE A 180 -0.34 -6.96 11.18
CA PHE A 180 -0.38 -5.72 10.41
C PHE A 180 0.57 -5.72 9.20
N ASP A 181 0.73 -6.86 8.54
CA ASP A 181 1.48 -6.93 7.28
C ASP A 181 0.64 -6.30 6.16
N PHE A 182 1.20 -5.30 5.46
CA PHE A 182 0.55 -4.59 4.36
C PHE A 182 1.04 -5.05 2.98
N SER A 183 1.92 -6.06 2.95
CA SER A 183 2.43 -6.61 1.69
C SER A 183 1.32 -7.28 0.89
N ILE A 184 1.16 -6.87 -0.36
CA ILE A 184 0.14 -7.45 -1.25
C ILE A 184 0.32 -8.95 -1.44
N ASN A 185 1.57 -9.44 -1.47
CA ASN A 185 1.92 -10.84 -1.64
C ASN A 185 1.42 -11.73 -0.48
N ARG A 186 1.08 -11.15 0.66
CA ARG A 186 0.48 -11.87 1.80
C ARG A 186 -0.95 -12.30 1.50
N TYR A 187 -1.67 -11.55 0.67
CA TYR A 187 -3.11 -11.68 0.47
C TYR A 187 -3.48 -12.08 -0.94
N LYS A 188 -2.71 -11.65 -1.95
CA LYS A 188 -2.93 -11.98 -3.35
C LYS A 188 -2.73 -13.48 -3.57
N LYS A 189 -3.64 -14.08 -4.33
CA LYS A 189 -3.52 -15.47 -4.80
C LYS A 189 -2.90 -15.50 -6.19
N VAL A 190 -2.04 -16.47 -6.43
CA VAL A 190 -1.45 -16.74 -7.75
C VAL A 190 -1.99 -18.08 -8.22
N ALA A 191 -2.52 -18.12 -9.44
CA ALA A 191 -2.87 -19.38 -10.06
C ALA A 191 -1.59 -20.16 -10.37
N HIS A 192 -1.44 -21.35 -9.78
CA HIS A 192 -0.37 -22.28 -10.16
C HIS A 192 -0.90 -23.11 -11.34
N GLU A 193 -0.31 -22.95 -12.50
CA GLU A 193 -0.46 -23.94 -13.56
C GLU A 193 0.32 -25.18 -13.15
N THR A 194 -0.39 -26.30 -12.94
CA THR A 194 0.27 -27.59 -12.72
C THR A 194 0.79 -28.05 -14.08
N VAL A 195 2.10 -27.93 -14.30
CA VAL A 195 2.73 -28.51 -15.48
C VAL A 195 2.85 -30.02 -15.21
N GLU A 196 2.01 -30.83 -15.83
CA GLU A 196 2.21 -32.29 -15.88
C GLU A 196 3.43 -32.56 -16.77
N TYR A 197 4.52 -32.96 -16.14
CA TYR A 197 5.66 -33.51 -16.86
C TYR A 197 5.29 -34.92 -17.31
N ALA A 198 5.40 -35.20 -18.60
CA ALA A 198 5.32 -36.57 -19.10
C ALA A 198 6.45 -37.40 -18.45
N ASP A 199 6.09 -38.61 -17.95
CA ASP A 199 7.10 -39.56 -17.43
C ASP A 199 8.14 -39.85 -18.53
N PRO A 200 9.43 -40.00 -18.13
CA PRO A 200 10.53 -40.21 -19.08
C PRO A 200 10.45 -41.55 -19.81
#